data_103b550704232259912f56e0eace18eb
#
_entry.id   103b550704232259912f56e0eace18eb
#
_cell.length_a   1.000
_cell.length_b   1.000
_cell.length_c   1.000
_cell.angle_alpha   90.00
_cell.angle_beta   90.00
_cell.angle_gamma   90.00
#
_symmetry.space_group_name_H-M   'P 1'
#
loop_
_entity.id
_entity.type
_entity.pdbx_description
1 polymer ?
#
loop_
_entity_poly.entity_id
_entity_poly.type
_entity_poly.pdbx_seq_one_letter_code
_entity_poly.pdbx_strand_id
1 'polypeptide(L)'
;MNDSTPYVPPMVWQWEQESEGRFANINRPVAGPTHDKELPVGKHPLQLYSLATPNGVKVTMLLEELLAIGKEGAEYDAWLINIGQGDQFGSGFVDINPNSKIPAMVDHSTAPPTRVFESGAIMLYLAEKFEAFAPMQGPERAE
;
A
#
# COMPACT_ATOMS: atom_id res chain seq x y z
N MET A 1 -32.35 -3.61 -32.28
CA MET A 1 -32.93 -4.69 -31.50
C MET A 1 -31.95 -4.99 -30.39
N ASN A 2 -32.29 -4.63 -29.15
CA ASN A 2 -31.44 -4.97 -28.01
C ASN A 2 -31.72 -6.43 -27.67
N ASP A 3 -30.82 -7.28 -28.07
CA ASP A 3 -30.83 -8.69 -27.65
C ASP A 3 -30.24 -8.78 -26.24
N SER A 4 -31.05 -8.38 -25.26
CA SER A 4 -30.69 -8.52 -23.85
C SER A 4 -31.06 -9.92 -23.39
N THR A 5 -30.24 -10.91 -23.76
CA THR A 5 -30.31 -12.19 -23.10
C THR A 5 -30.05 -11.96 -21.61
N PRO A 6 -30.94 -12.39 -20.70
CA PRO A 6 -30.73 -12.18 -19.28
C PRO A 6 -29.44 -12.90 -18.83
N TYR A 7 -28.58 -12.19 -18.12
CA TYR A 7 -27.39 -12.77 -17.54
C TYR A 7 -27.77 -13.92 -16.58
N VAL A 8 -27.27 -15.10 -16.86
CA VAL A 8 -27.39 -16.25 -15.96
C VAL A 8 -26.02 -16.49 -15.33
N PRO A 9 -25.87 -16.29 -14.01
CA PRO A 9 -24.58 -16.50 -13.34
C PRO A 9 -24.18 -17.98 -13.42
N PRO A 10 -22.87 -18.28 -13.61
CA PRO A 10 -22.38 -19.66 -13.58
C PRO A 10 -22.56 -20.27 -12.18
N MET A 11 -22.78 -21.59 -12.12
CA MET A 11 -22.89 -22.32 -10.84
C MET A 11 -21.61 -22.22 -9.99
N VAL A 12 -20.45 -22.10 -10.64
CA VAL A 12 -19.15 -21.84 -10.01
C VAL A 12 -18.54 -20.65 -10.72
N TRP A 13 -18.40 -19.54 -10.00
CA TRP A 13 -17.75 -18.36 -10.55
C TRP A 13 -16.25 -18.62 -10.73
N GLN A 14 -15.72 -18.28 -11.89
CA GLN A 14 -14.29 -18.28 -12.20
C GLN A 14 -13.85 -16.87 -12.54
N TRP A 15 -12.70 -16.47 -12.01
CA TRP A 15 -12.13 -15.18 -12.35
C TRP A 15 -11.52 -15.22 -13.74
N GLU A 16 -11.91 -14.28 -14.59
CA GLU A 16 -11.33 -14.06 -15.90
C GLU A 16 -10.58 -12.73 -15.91
N GLN A 17 -9.36 -12.75 -16.45
CA GLN A 17 -8.48 -11.57 -16.47
C GLN A 17 -9.00 -10.47 -17.40
N GLU A 18 -9.80 -10.82 -18.39
CA GLU A 18 -10.35 -9.91 -19.41
C GLU A 18 -11.76 -9.42 -19.06
N SER A 19 -11.95 -8.94 -17.85
CA SER A 19 -13.21 -8.25 -17.56
C SER A 19 -13.13 -6.79 -18.05
N GLU A 20 -14.13 -6.37 -18.81
CA GLU A 20 -14.26 -5.01 -19.30
C GLU A 20 -14.60 -4.05 -18.14
N GLY A 21 -13.68 -3.15 -17.81
CA GLY A 21 -13.92 -2.11 -16.82
C GLY A 21 -12.63 -1.44 -16.36
N ARG A 22 -12.70 -0.12 -16.19
CA ARG A 22 -11.55 0.72 -15.78
C ARG A 22 -10.81 0.20 -14.53
N PHE A 23 -11.51 -0.52 -13.66
CA PHE A 23 -10.99 -1.01 -12.38
C PHE A 23 -10.96 -2.54 -12.27
N ALA A 24 -11.30 -3.26 -13.35
CA ALA A 24 -11.40 -4.71 -13.32
C ALA A 24 -10.10 -5.41 -12.90
N ASN A 25 -8.96 -4.84 -13.29
CA ASN A 25 -7.64 -5.45 -13.09
C ASN A 25 -6.87 -4.95 -11.85
N ILE A 26 -7.46 -4.08 -11.02
CA ILE A 26 -6.81 -3.60 -9.78
C ILE A 26 -6.98 -4.56 -8.59
N ASN A 27 -7.84 -5.56 -8.74
CA ASN A 27 -8.06 -6.62 -7.75
C ASN A 27 -7.99 -7.97 -8.44
N ARG A 28 -7.63 -8.99 -7.67
CA ARG A 28 -7.67 -10.38 -8.13
C ARG A 28 -7.94 -11.33 -6.96
N PRO A 29 -8.60 -12.46 -7.20
CA PRO A 29 -8.96 -13.42 -6.15
C PRO A 29 -7.83 -14.40 -5.80
N VAL A 30 -6.72 -14.38 -6.53
CA VAL A 30 -5.58 -15.31 -6.34
C VAL A 30 -4.46 -14.62 -5.58
N ALA A 31 -3.89 -15.30 -4.59
CA ALA A 31 -2.72 -14.84 -3.85
C ALA A 31 -1.41 -15.07 -4.64
N GLY A 32 -0.35 -14.38 -4.20
CA GLY A 32 0.99 -14.50 -4.77
C GLY A 32 1.26 -13.55 -5.95
N PRO A 33 2.51 -13.42 -6.44
CA PRO A 33 2.86 -12.54 -7.54
C PRO A 33 2.38 -13.08 -8.89
N THR A 34 2.16 -12.18 -9.85
CA THR A 34 1.88 -12.54 -11.25
C THR A 34 3.12 -12.47 -12.12
N HIS A 35 4.12 -11.70 -11.70
CA HIS A 35 5.35 -11.49 -12.46
C HIS A 35 6.49 -11.10 -11.52
N ASP A 36 7.72 -11.29 -11.98
CA ASP A 36 8.90 -10.85 -11.25
C ASP A 36 9.11 -9.36 -11.50
N LYS A 37 9.17 -8.61 -10.41
CA LYS A 37 9.49 -7.20 -10.39
C LYS A 37 10.05 -6.83 -9.03
N GLU A 38 11.35 -6.51 -9.00
CA GLU A 38 11.99 -5.99 -7.79
C GLU A 38 11.50 -4.57 -7.49
N LEU A 39 11.52 -4.21 -6.21
CA LEU A 39 11.25 -2.84 -5.79
C LEU A 39 12.55 -2.05 -5.70
N PRO A 40 12.56 -0.78 -6.15
CA PRO A 40 13.69 0.10 -5.94
C PRO A 40 13.85 0.40 -4.44
N VAL A 41 15.10 0.58 -4.03
CA VAL A 41 15.47 1.03 -2.68
C VAL A 41 16.36 2.26 -2.82
N GLY A 42 16.00 3.34 -2.14
CA GLY A 42 16.75 4.58 -2.17
C GLY A 42 17.75 4.69 -1.02
N LYS A 43 18.07 5.92 -0.67
CA LYS A 43 19.13 6.23 0.33
C LYS A 43 18.60 6.33 1.76
N HIS A 44 17.32 6.62 1.94
CA HIS A 44 16.76 6.80 3.27
C HIS A 44 16.28 5.48 3.86
N PRO A 45 16.22 5.33 5.20
CA PRO A 45 15.72 4.12 5.82
C PRO A 45 14.26 3.81 5.52
N LEU A 46 13.41 4.85 5.43
CA LEU A 46 11.99 4.70 5.15
C LEU A 46 11.76 4.64 3.64
N GLN A 47 11.21 3.54 3.16
CA GLN A 47 10.88 3.32 1.75
C GLN A 47 9.37 3.20 1.61
N LEU A 48 8.72 4.20 1.00
CA LEU A 48 7.27 4.23 0.77
C LEU A 48 6.95 3.82 -0.66
N TYR A 49 6.13 2.80 -0.82
CA TYR A 49 5.62 2.30 -2.10
C TYR A 49 4.13 2.63 -2.21
N SER A 50 3.78 3.59 -3.06
CA SER A 50 2.45 4.18 -3.03
C SER A 50 2.02 4.77 -4.39
N LEU A 51 0.83 5.33 -4.41
CA LEU A 51 0.25 6.14 -5.48
C LEU A 51 -0.59 7.25 -4.84
N ALA A 52 -0.79 8.36 -5.53
CA ALA A 52 -1.60 9.50 -5.09
C ALA A 52 -3.11 9.17 -5.04
N THR A 53 -3.46 8.18 -4.24
CA THR A 53 -4.84 7.84 -3.83
C THR A 53 -5.13 8.42 -2.45
N PRO A 54 -6.38 8.53 -2.02
CA PRO A 54 -6.70 9.02 -0.66
C PRO A 54 -5.93 8.28 0.45
N ASN A 55 -5.68 6.98 0.30
CA ASN A 55 -4.93 6.21 1.29
C ASN A 55 -3.42 6.46 1.21
N GLY A 56 -2.86 6.63 0.00
CA GLY A 56 -1.45 6.96 -0.17
C GLY A 56 -1.11 8.36 0.34
N VAL A 57 -1.97 9.33 0.03
CA VAL A 57 -1.79 10.73 0.44
C VAL A 57 -1.73 10.89 1.95
N LYS A 58 -2.52 10.15 2.73
CA LYS A 58 -2.47 10.19 4.21
C LYS A 58 -1.07 9.93 4.75
N VAL A 59 -0.40 8.91 4.22
CA VAL A 59 0.95 8.53 4.67
C VAL A 59 1.98 9.59 4.28
N THR A 60 1.91 10.09 3.05
CA THR A 60 2.79 11.16 2.58
C THR A 60 2.62 12.42 3.43
N MET A 61 1.38 12.82 3.70
CA MET A 61 1.11 13.98 4.56
C MET A 61 1.73 13.82 5.94
N LEU A 62 1.57 12.65 6.58
CA LEU A 62 2.16 12.43 7.90
C LEU A 62 3.70 12.50 7.87
N LEU A 63 4.33 11.92 6.85
CA LEU A 63 5.80 11.99 6.69
C LEU A 63 6.26 13.44 6.51
N GLU A 64 5.59 14.23 5.68
CA GLU A 64 5.90 15.64 5.50
C GLU A 64 5.69 16.47 6.78
N GLU A 65 4.64 16.19 7.55
CA GLU A 65 4.40 16.84 8.85
C GLU A 65 5.49 16.47 9.88
N LEU A 66 5.94 15.22 9.89
CA LEU A 66 7.06 14.79 10.74
C LEU A 66 8.35 15.56 10.39
N LEU A 67 8.64 15.73 9.11
CA LEU A 67 9.78 16.53 8.65
C LEU A 67 9.61 18.00 9.02
N ALA A 68 8.41 18.55 8.85
CA ALA A 68 8.12 19.96 9.16
C ALA A 68 8.32 20.29 10.65
N ILE A 69 8.05 19.35 11.55
CA ILE A 69 8.34 19.52 12.98
C ILE A 69 9.76 19.09 13.38
N GLY A 70 10.63 18.78 12.41
CA GLY A 70 12.04 18.50 12.62
C GLY A 70 12.35 17.11 13.19
N LYS A 71 11.53 16.09 12.91
CA LYS A 71 11.82 14.72 13.34
C LYS A 71 12.93 14.12 12.48
N GLU A 72 14.12 14.00 13.08
CA GLU A 72 15.27 13.34 12.46
C GLU A 72 14.98 11.87 12.16
N GLY A 73 15.36 11.41 10.97
CA GLY A 73 15.12 10.03 10.51
C GLY A 73 13.74 9.81 9.88
N ALA A 74 12.92 10.88 9.73
CA ALA A 74 11.66 10.84 9.02
C ALA A 74 11.82 11.03 7.50
N GLU A 75 13.04 11.26 7.04
CA GLU A 75 13.36 11.31 5.60
C GLU A 75 13.03 9.97 4.95
N TYR A 76 12.44 10.03 3.78
CA TYR A 76 11.96 8.84 3.08
C TYR A 76 12.18 8.93 1.57
N ASP A 77 12.21 7.78 0.91
CA ASP A 77 12.12 7.68 -0.53
C ASP A 77 10.71 7.17 -0.91
N ALA A 78 10.08 7.82 -1.87
CA ALA A 78 8.74 7.46 -2.35
C ALA A 78 8.81 6.88 -3.76
N TRP A 79 8.19 5.72 -3.95
CA TRP A 79 8.19 4.96 -5.19
C TRP A 79 6.77 4.78 -5.71
N LEU A 80 6.58 5.11 -6.98
CA LEU A 80 5.30 4.97 -7.63
C LEU A 80 4.98 3.50 -7.90
N ILE A 81 3.81 3.05 -7.44
CA ILE A 81 3.22 1.75 -7.79
C ILE A 81 2.02 2.00 -8.71
N ASN A 82 2.20 1.76 -10.00
CA ASN A 82 1.14 1.95 -10.97
C ASN A 82 0.14 0.78 -10.93
N ILE A 83 -0.91 0.95 -10.14
CA ILE A 83 -1.94 -0.07 -9.98
C ILE A 83 -2.72 -0.36 -11.27
N GLY A 84 -2.78 0.60 -12.20
CA GLY A 84 -3.40 0.40 -13.50
C GLY A 84 -2.60 -0.53 -14.42
N GLN A 85 -1.29 -0.67 -14.17
CA GLN A 85 -0.40 -1.60 -14.88
C GLN A 85 -0.13 -2.90 -14.11
N GLY A 86 -0.70 -3.04 -12.92
CA GLY A 86 -0.54 -4.26 -12.12
C GLY A 86 0.74 -4.32 -11.29
N ASP A 87 1.43 -3.20 -11.08
CA ASP A 87 2.69 -3.16 -10.31
C ASP A 87 2.55 -3.75 -8.90
N GLN A 88 1.37 -3.60 -8.29
CA GLN A 88 1.05 -4.17 -6.98
C GLN A 88 1.07 -5.70 -6.95
N PHE A 89 1.11 -6.36 -8.11
CA PHE A 89 1.19 -7.81 -8.25
C PHE A 89 2.59 -8.32 -8.61
N GLY A 90 3.58 -7.44 -8.68
CA GLY A 90 4.98 -7.81 -8.84
C GLY A 90 5.53 -8.50 -7.58
N SER A 91 6.49 -9.42 -7.75
CA SER A 91 7.05 -10.24 -6.67
C SER A 91 7.54 -9.41 -5.48
N GLY A 92 8.29 -8.34 -5.73
CA GLY A 92 8.82 -7.48 -4.67
C GLY A 92 7.73 -6.75 -3.88
N PHE A 93 6.63 -6.29 -4.54
CA PHE A 93 5.55 -5.64 -3.81
C PHE A 93 4.72 -6.65 -3.01
N VAL A 94 4.44 -7.82 -3.58
CA VAL A 94 3.72 -8.90 -2.89
C VAL A 94 4.49 -9.40 -1.66
N ASP A 95 5.83 -9.38 -1.72
CA ASP A 95 6.68 -9.75 -0.57
C ASP A 95 6.49 -8.79 0.61
N ILE A 96 6.34 -7.50 0.36
CA ILE A 96 6.10 -6.51 1.43
C ILE A 96 4.64 -6.38 1.83
N ASN A 97 3.71 -6.59 0.88
CA ASN A 97 2.26 -6.59 1.15
C ASN A 97 1.55 -7.71 0.37
N PRO A 98 1.30 -8.87 0.99
CA PRO A 98 0.63 -10.00 0.33
C PRO A 98 -0.81 -9.70 -0.10
N ASN A 99 -1.44 -8.63 0.43
CA ASN A 99 -2.76 -8.18 0.00
C ASN A 99 -2.72 -7.42 -1.35
N SER A 100 -1.51 -7.10 -1.86
CA SER A 100 -1.33 -6.37 -3.13
C SER A 100 -2.09 -5.04 -3.16
N LYS A 101 -2.04 -4.27 -2.05
CA LYS A 101 -2.68 -2.96 -1.89
C LYS A 101 -1.67 -1.90 -1.49
N ILE A 102 -1.80 -0.72 -2.12
CA ILE A 102 -1.06 0.48 -1.72
C ILE A 102 -1.81 1.23 -0.61
N PRO A 103 -1.09 1.98 0.24
CA PRO A 103 0.37 2.06 0.39
C PRO A 103 0.97 0.87 1.13
N ALA A 104 2.27 0.65 0.94
CA ALA A 104 3.11 -0.22 1.76
C ALA A 104 4.44 0.49 2.06
N MET A 105 5.08 0.17 3.16
CA MET A 105 6.33 0.79 3.60
C MET A 105 7.29 -0.26 4.14
N VAL A 106 8.58 -0.04 3.92
CA VAL A 106 9.66 -0.80 4.55
C VAL A 106 10.55 0.16 5.33
N ASP A 107 10.77 -0.13 6.60
CA ASP A 107 11.71 0.60 7.44
C ASP A 107 13.01 -0.21 7.59
N HIS A 108 14.06 0.26 6.95
CA HIS A 108 15.40 -0.34 6.99
C HIS A 108 16.23 0.12 8.19
N SER A 109 15.73 0.99 9.05
CA SER A 109 16.41 1.36 10.31
C SER A 109 16.34 0.27 11.37
N THR A 110 15.52 -0.75 11.15
CA THR A 110 15.37 -1.92 12.04
C THR A 110 16.08 -3.15 11.46
N ALA A 111 16.46 -4.10 12.33
CA ALA A 111 17.10 -5.34 11.92
C ALA A 111 16.34 -6.55 12.53
N PRO A 112 15.63 -7.37 11.72
CA PRO A 112 15.41 -7.22 10.28
C PRO A 112 14.57 -5.99 9.91
N PRO A 113 14.56 -5.57 8.63
CA PRO A 113 13.70 -4.47 8.18
C PRO A 113 12.23 -4.73 8.49
N THR A 114 11.55 -3.68 8.95
CA THR A 114 10.12 -3.77 9.31
C THR A 114 9.25 -3.45 8.10
N ARG A 115 8.38 -4.37 7.72
CA ARG A 115 7.37 -4.18 6.67
C ARG A 115 6.06 -3.76 7.30
N VAL A 116 5.48 -2.68 6.82
CA VAL A 116 4.18 -2.17 7.30
C VAL A 116 3.27 -1.90 6.11
N PHE A 117 2.07 -2.42 6.14
CA PHE A 117 1.04 -2.14 5.16
C PHE A 117 -0.29 -1.85 5.86
N GLU A 118 -1.30 -1.38 5.12
CA GLU A 118 -2.48 -0.67 5.57
C GLU A 118 -2.15 0.77 6.01
N SER A 119 -2.79 1.76 5.37
CA SER A 119 -2.46 3.17 5.60
C SER A 119 -2.59 3.59 7.06
N GLY A 120 -3.61 3.08 7.78
CA GLY A 120 -3.78 3.33 9.21
C GLY A 120 -2.66 2.72 10.06
N ALA A 121 -2.23 1.51 9.74
CA ALA A 121 -1.13 0.84 10.44
C ALA A 121 0.21 1.56 10.18
N ILE A 122 0.45 2.02 8.96
CA ILE A 122 1.65 2.81 8.63
C ILE A 122 1.65 4.12 9.42
N MET A 123 0.52 4.83 9.46
CA MET A 123 0.41 6.08 10.21
C MET A 123 0.64 5.85 11.71
N LEU A 124 0.06 4.79 12.28
CA LEU A 124 0.26 4.45 13.69
C LEU A 124 1.73 4.09 13.98
N TYR A 125 2.35 3.28 13.13
CA TYR A 125 3.76 2.92 13.23
C TYR A 125 4.67 4.16 13.23
N LEU A 126 4.43 5.10 12.31
CA LEU A 126 5.20 6.33 12.21
C LEU A 126 4.98 7.24 13.42
N ALA A 127 3.73 7.38 13.87
CA ALA A 127 3.40 8.17 15.06
C ALA A 127 4.09 7.63 16.32
N GLU A 128 4.13 6.31 16.49
CA GLU A 128 4.83 5.63 17.57
C GLU A 128 6.35 5.78 17.46
N LYS A 129 6.90 5.52 16.28
CA LYS A 129 8.35 5.60 16.02
C LYS A 129 8.91 6.99 16.34
N PHE A 130 8.18 8.03 15.97
CA PHE A 130 8.60 9.41 16.13
C PHE A 130 7.98 10.12 17.35
N GLU A 131 7.16 9.44 18.13
CA GLU A 131 6.46 9.99 19.29
C GLU A 131 5.77 11.32 18.96
N ALA A 132 4.94 11.30 17.91
CA ALA A 132 4.26 12.50 17.40
C ALA A 132 2.88 12.17 16.82
N PHE A 133 1.96 13.13 16.87
CA PHE A 133 0.62 13.11 16.28
C PHE A 133 -0.36 12.07 16.84
N ALA A 134 0.03 11.22 17.78
CA ALA A 134 -0.88 10.33 18.47
C ALA A 134 -0.51 10.23 19.96
N PRO A 135 -1.47 10.13 20.88
CA PRO A 135 -1.20 9.80 22.26
C PRO A 135 -0.54 8.42 22.35
N MET A 136 0.54 8.33 23.15
CA MET A 136 1.29 7.08 23.29
C MET A 136 0.60 6.10 24.23
N GLN A 137 -0.23 6.59 25.15
CA GLN A 137 -0.91 5.81 26.18
C GLN A 137 -2.28 6.43 26.52
N GLY A 138 -3.09 5.66 27.22
CA GLY A 138 -4.38 6.11 27.73
C GLY A 138 -5.55 5.93 26.77
N PRO A 139 -6.78 6.26 27.23
CA PRO A 139 -7.99 6.14 26.43
C PRO A 139 -7.99 7.06 25.19
N GLU A 140 -7.32 8.21 25.28
CA GLU A 140 -7.18 9.20 24.20
C GLU A 140 -6.50 8.62 22.94
N ARG A 141 -5.79 7.49 23.09
CA ARG A 141 -5.20 6.78 21.94
C ARG A 141 -6.24 6.07 21.07
N ALA A 142 -7.41 5.77 21.62
CA ALA A 142 -8.48 5.06 20.94
C ALA A 142 -9.54 6.00 20.35
N GLU A 143 -9.51 7.27 20.68
CA GLU A 143 -10.38 8.33 20.16
C GLU A 143 -9.77 8.98 18.89
#